data_3cd62cfa7dcef805937457e5065a3a60
#
_entry.id   3cd62cfa7dcef805937457e5065a3a60
#
_cell.length_a   1.000
_cell.length_b   1.000
_cell.length_c   1.000
_cell.angle_alpha   90.00
_cell.angle_beta   90.00
_cell.angle_gamma   90.00
#
_symmetry.space_group_name_H-M   'P 1'
#
loop_
_entity.id
_entity.type
_entity.pdbx_description
1 polymer ?
#
loop_
_entity_poly.entity_id
_entity_poly.type
_entity_poly.pdbx_seq_one_letter_code
_entity_poly.pdbx_strand_id
1 'polypeptide(L)'
;MDTGRIAIIGCGRLGSTLARAFDASGLAVAAVANRRAEVAQALAARLKACEALGAEQAVRAADLVFLCVPDDAIAPQCAALPWRQGQSVVHCSGATELTALASARAAGAAVGGFHPLQIFSDPELALQRLAGCSVGIEAEAPALLARLQEFARRLGLKPLELKAGQRAAYHGAASYSASFLLSMLDEARQIWGEALGFTPEQTLQALLPLARATLEAAERRGLAGAQAGPISRGDVGVVAAHLEALDALGGAHGQMYREFSLRQLALAREAGRLGEAALQQMDQLLRS
;
A
#
# COMPACT_ATOMS: atom_id res chain seq x y z
N MET A 1 -13.17 3.51 -26.86
CA MET A 1 -11.74 3.37 -27.20
C MET A 1 -11.40 1.90 -27.10
N ASP A 2 -10.70 1.39 -28.09
CA ASP A 2 -10.14 0.04 -28.02
C ASP A 2 -9.13 0.00 -26.86
N THR A 3 -9.42 -0.78 -25.83
CA THR A 3 -8.55 -0.89 -24.65
C THR A 3 -7.39 -1.86 -24.89
N GLY A 4 -7.37 -2.52 -26.06
CA GLY A 4 -6.39 -3.55 -26.40
C GLY A 4 -6.48 -4.79 -25.49
N ARG A 5 -5.73 -5.81 -25.84
CA ARG A 5 -5.68 -7.09 -25.11
C ARG A 5 -4.67 -7.01 -23.97
N ILE A 6 -5.07 -7.47 -22.79
CA ILE A 6 -4.25 -7.46 -21.58
C ILE A 6 -3.70 -8.87 -21.31
N ALA A 7 -2.42 -8.96 -20.91
CA ALA A 7 -1.87 -10.15 -20.28
C ALA A 7 -1.40 -9.84 -18.85
N ILE A 8 -1.55 -10.83 -17.97
CA ILE A 8 -1.05 -10.77 -16.59
C ILE A 8 0.03 -11.84 -16.42
N ILE A 9 1.25 -11.42 -16.10
CA ILE A 9 2.37 -12.29 -15.76
C ILE A 9 2.55 -12.29 -14.23
N GLY A 10 2.30 -13.45 -13.61
CA GLY A 10 2.25 -13.59 -12.16
C GLY A 10 0.83 -13.61 -11.63
N CYS A 11 0.30 -14.83 -11.39
CA CYS A 11 -1.07 -15.06 -10.88
C CYS A 11 -1.08 -15.19 -9.34
N GLY A 12 -0.25 -14.37 -8.65
CA GLY A 12 -0.27 -14.25 -7.20
C GLY A 12 -1.50 -13.47 -6.71
N ARG A 13 -1.50 -13.10 -5.43
CA ARG A 13 -2.62 -12.38 -4.81
C ARG A 13 -3.02 -11.10 -5.58
N LEU A 14 -2.05 -10.25 -5.89
CA LEU A 14 -2.27 -9.04 -6.66
C LEU A 14 -2.70 -9.32 -8.09
N GLY A 15 -1.95 -10.17 -8.83
CA GLY A 15 -2.23 -10.45 -10.23
C GLY A 15 -3.59 -11.10 -10.45
N SER A 16 -4.01 -12.04 -9.58
CA SER A 16 -5.34 -12.65 -9.64
C SER A 16 -6.46 -11.65 -9.32
N THR A 17 -6.24 -10.75 -8.36
CA THR A 17 -7.22 -9.69 -8.06
C THR A 17 -7.37 -8.73 -9.23
N LEU A 18 -6.25 -8.25 -9.82
CA LEU A 18 -6.29 -7.34 -10.97
C LEU A 18 -6.91 -7.99 -12.22
N ALA A 19 -6.53 -9.24 -12.54
CA ALA A 19 -7.11 -9.96 -13.67
C ALA A 19 -8.64 -10.04 -13.58
N ARG A 20 -9.16 -10.38 -12.41
CA ARG A 20 -10.60 -10.48 -12.13
C ARG A 20 -11.28 -9.11 -12.14
N ALA A 21 -10.63 -8.09 -11.58
CA ALA A 21 -11.17 -6.74 -11.60
C ALA A 21 -11.24 -6.17 -13.03
N PHE A 22 -10.22 -6.41 -13.85
CA PHE A 22 -10.21 -6.02 -15.26
C PHE A 22 -11.33 -6.72 -16.03
N ASP A 23 -11.45 -8.04 -15.92
CA ASP A 23 -12.50 -8.81 -16.59
C ASP A 23 -13.91 -8.37 -16.17
N ALA A 24 -14.13 -8.16 -14.88
CA ALA A 24 -15.41 -7.66 -14.35
C ALA A 24 -15.76 -6.27 -14.87
N SER A 25 -14.75 -5.40 -15.14
CA SER A 25 -14.93 -4.05 -15.70
C SER A 25 -15.02 -4.05 -17.24
N GLY A 26 -15.05 -5.21 -17.88
CA GLY A 26 -15.13 -5.33 -19.34
C GLY A 26 -13.83 -5.02 -20.08
N LEU A 27 -12.69 -5.09 -19.39
CA LEU A 27 -11.36 -5.03 -20.01
C LEU A 27 -10.94 -6.43 -20.45
N ALA A 28 -10.42 -6.55 -21.68
CA ALA A 28 -10.11 -7.85 -22.29
C ALA A 28 -8.81 -8.47 -21.72
N VAL A 29 -8.93 -9.27 -20.68
CA VAL A 29 -7.81 -10.10 -20.19
C VAL A 29 -7.68 -11.32 -21.07
N ALA A 30 -6.81 -11.25 -22.07
CA ALA A 30 -6.64 -12.29 -23.07
C ALA A 30 -5.78 -13.45 -22.61
N ALA A 31 -4.81 -13.21 -21.74
CA ALA A 31 -3.89 -14.23 -21.26
C ALA A 31 -3.43 -14.00 -19.81
N VAL A 32 -3.18 -15.10 -19.13
CA VAL A 32 -2.51 -15.12 -17.84
C VAL A 32 -1.37 -16.13 -17.86
N ALA A 33 -0.26 -15.82 -17.20
CA ALA A 33 0.89 -16.71 -17.11
C ALA A 33 1.42 -16.76 -15.68
N ASN A 34 1.85 -17.95 -15.25
CA ASN A 34 2.48 -18.16 -13.95
C ASN A 34 3.50 -19.29 -14.03
N ARG A 35 4.53 -19.29 -13.17
CA ARG A 35 5.53 -20.37 -13.11
C ARG A 35 4.91 -21.75 -12.88
N ARG A 36 3.86 -21.81 -12.05
CA ARG A 36 3.03 -22.99 -11.86
C ARG A 36 1.83 -22.90 -12.80
N ALA A 37 1.79 -23.76 -13.80
CA ALA A 37 0.77 -23.74 -14.86
C ALA A 37 -0.65 -23.91 -14.29
N GLU A 38 -0.81 -24.75 -13.27
CA GLU A 38 -2.10 -25.01 -12.61
C GLU A 38 -2.71 -23.74 -11.99
N VAL A 39 -1.87 -22.81 -11.50
CA VAL A 39 -2.34 -21.53 -10.94
C VAL A 39 -2.87 -20.60 -12.04
N ALA A 40 -2.21 -20.57 -13.19
CA ALA A 40 -2.67 -19.81 -14.35
C ALA A 40 -3.97 -20.40 -14.93
N GLN A 41 -4.06 -21.72 -15.04
CA GLN A 41 -5.27 -22.42 -15.50
C GLN A 41 -6.46 -22.17 -14.57
N ALA A 42 -6.28 -22.27 -13.24
CA ALA A 42 -7.31 -21.99 -12.28
C ALA A 42 -7.80 -20.54 -12.32
N LEU A 43 -6.91 -19.57 -12.60
CA LEU A 43 -7.30 -18.17 -12.79
C LEU A 43 -8.03 -17.97 -14.12
N ALA A 44 -7.50 -18.48 -15.23
CA ALA A 44 -8.10 -18.34 -16.56
C ALA A 44 -9.53 -18.89 -16.60
N ALA A 45 -9.79 -20.03 -15.95
CA ALA A 45 -11.12 -20.63 -15.83
C ALA A 45 -12.17 -19.73 -15.13
N ARG A 46 -11.74 -18.70 -14.41
CA ARG A 46 -12.58 -17.73 -13.71
C ARG A 46 -12.83 -16.44 -14.52
N LEU A 47 -12.25 -16.33 -15.70
CA LEU A 47 -12.31 -15.15 -16.57
C LEU A 47 -13.06 -15.50 -17.87
N LYS A 48 -13.71 -14.50 -18.48
CA LYS A 48 -14.66 -14.74 -19.60
C LYS A 48 -14.01 -15.28 -20.87
N ALA A 49 -12.84 -14.75 -21.24
CA ALA A 49 -12.18 -15.05 -22.51
C ALA A 49 -10.65 -15.00 -22.36
N CYS A 50 -10.12 -15.79 -21.43
CA CYS A 50 -8.72 -15.75 -21.03
C CYS A 50 -8.07 -17.12 -21.19
N GLU A 51 -6.87 -17.14 -21.74
CA GLU A 51 -6.07 -18.35 -21.88
C GLU A 51 -4.94 -18.40 -20.83
N ALA A 52 -4.69 -19.59 -20.29
CA ALA A 52 -3.50 -19.85 -19.49
C ALA A 52 -2.35 -20.21 -20.44
N LEU A 53 -1.37 -19.34 -20.58
CA LEU A 53 -0.28 -19.47 -21.52
C LEU A 53 1.08 -19.47 -20.82
N GLY A 54 2.14 -19.89 -21.53
CA GLY A 54 3.50 -19.57 -21.14
C GLY A 54 3.77 -18.06 -21.21
N ALA A 55 4.72 -17.56 -20.40
CA ALA A 55 4.94 -16.10 -20.28
C ALA A 55 5.23 -15.43 -21.64
N GLU A 56 6.07 -16.05 -22.50
CA GLU A 56 6.35 -15.51 -23.83
C GLU A 56 5.11 -15.49 -24.74
N GLN A 57 4.29 -16.54 -24.70
CA GLN A 57 3.07 -16.61 -25.48
C GLN A 57 2.05 -15.56 -25.00
N ALA A 58 1.93 -15.38 -23.69
CA ALA A 58 1.06 -14.35 -23.10
C ALA A 58 1.48 -12.93 -23.52
N VAL A 59 2.80 -12.65 -23.55
CA VAL A 59 3.33 -11.38 -24.07
C VAL A 59 2.97 -11.19 -25.54
N ARG A 60 3.16 -12.20 -26.38
CA ARG A 60 2.83 -12.12 -27.82
C ARG A 60 1.32 -11.90 -28.07
N ALA A 61 0.49 -12.41 -27.18
CA ALA A 61 -0.98 -12.35 -27.29
C ALA A 61 -1.60 -11.02 -26.87
N ALA A 62 -0.81 -10.09 -26.29
CA ALA A 62 -1.35 -8.87 -25.66
C ALA A 62 -0.70 -7.58 -26.19
N ASP A 63 -1.41 -6.47 -26.03
CA ASP A 63 -0.95 -5.12 -26.33
C ASP A 63 -0.46 -4.40 -25.08
N LEU A 64 -0.96 -4.82 -23.93
CA LEU A 64 -0.55 -4.33 -22.60
C LEU A 64 -0.30 -5.51 -21.66
N VAL A 65 0.88 -5.56 -21.07
CA VAL A 65 1.30 -6.63 -20.17
C VAL A 65 1.52 -6.08 -18.77
N PHE A 66 0.87 -6.69 -17.77
CA PHE A 66 1.12 -6.40 -16.36
C PHE A 66 2.07 -7.45 -15.78
N LEU A 67 3.21 -7.00 -15.25
CA LEU A 67 4.14 -7.82 -14.48
C LEU A 67 3.76 -7.75 -12.99
N CYS A 68 3.05 -8.78 -12.53
CA CYS A 68 2.60 -8.94 -11.14
C CYS A 68 3.47 -9.95 -10.39
N VAL A 69 4.78 -9.82 -10.52
CA VAL A 69 5.81 -10.65 -9.89
C VAL A 69 6.46 -9.92 -8.72
N PRO A 70 7.19 -10.60 -7.81
CA PRO A 70 7.96 -9.93 -6.77
C PRO A 70 8.92 -8.88 -7.33
N ASP A 71 9.24 -7.86 -6.54
CA ASP A 71 10.00 -6.68 -6.99
C ASP A 71 11.36 -7.04 -7.57
N ASP A 72 12.08 -7.95 -6.93
CA ASP A 72 13.37 -8.48 -7.37
C ASP A 72 13.30 -9.30 -8.67
N ALA A 73 12.11 -9.82 -9.01
CA ALA A 73 11.88 -10.58 -10.23
C ALA A 73 11.46 -9.71 -11.43
N ILE A 74 11.11 -8.42 -11.23
CA ILE A 74 10.59 -7.57 -12.32
C ILE A 74 11.63 -7.40 -13.43
N ALA A 75 12.84 -6.98 -13.12
CA ALA A 75 13.87 -6.73 -14.13
C ALA A 75 14.32 -8.01 -14.84
N PRO A 76 14.64 -9.13 -14.15
CA PRO A 76 14.96 -10.40 -14.81
C PRO A 76 13.81 -10.92 -15.68
N GLN A 77 12.58 -10.85 -15.20
CA GLN A 77 11.41 -11.29 -15.98
C GLN A 77 11.21 -10.41 -17.21
N CYS A 78 11.36 -9.09 -17.08
CA CYS A 78 11.28 -8.17 -18.20
C CYS A 78 12.36 -8.47 -19.25
N ALA A 79 13.59 -8.76 -18.85
CA ALA A 79 14.70 -9.07 -19.75
C ALA A 79 14.51 -10.38 -20.52
N ALA A 80 13.82 -11.35 -19.93
CA ALA A 80 13.59 -12.67 -20.51
C ALA A 80 12.41 -12.73 -21.51
N LEU A 81 11.64 -11.66 -21.66
CA LEU A 81 10.40 -11.69 -22.46
C LEU A 81 10.57 -10.99 -23.81
N PRO A 82 9.85 -11.46 -24.87
CA PRO A 82 10.00 -10.96 -26.25
C PRO A 82 9.11 -9.72 -26.48
N TRP A 83 9.59 -8.55 -26.10
CA TRP A 83 8.90 -7.29 -26.34
C TRP A 83 8.94 -6.85 -27.80
N ARG A 84 7.96 -6.06 -28.20
CA ARG A 84 7.86 -5.49 -29.55
C ARG A 84 7.49 -4.01 -29.51
N GLN A 85 7.84 -3.30 -30.57
CA GLN A 85 7.42 -1.91 -30.76
C GLN A 85 5.90 -1.76 -30.71
N GLY A 86 5.42 -0.70 -30.08
CA GLY A 86 4.00 -0.39 -29.92
C GLY A 86 3.28 -1.16 -28.82
N GLN A 87 3.97 -2.08 -28.14
CA GLN A 87 3.45 -2.78 -26.96
C GLN A 87 3.63 -1.92 -25.71
N SER A 88 2.91 -2.22 -24.66
CA SER A 88 3.09 -1.58 -23.35
C SER A 88 3.36 -2.62 -22.28
N VAL A 89 4.23 -2.29 -21.33
CA VAL A 89 4.49 -3.11 -20.15
C VAL A 89 4.43 -2.27 -18.88
N VAL A 90 3.79 -2.84 -17.86
CA VAL A 90 3.53 -2.17 -16.60
C VAL A 90 3.88 -3.13 -15.46
N HIS A 91 4.68 -2.69 -14.48
CA HIS A 91 4.84 -3.44 -13.24
C HIS A 91 3.90 -2.92 -12.15
N CYS A 92 3.65 -3.76 -11.14
CA CYS A 92 2.75 -3.43 -10.04
C CYS A 92 3.48 -3.17 -8.71
N SER A 93 4.80 -3.03 -8.71
CA SER A 93 5.57 -2.65 -7.52
C SER A 93 5.30 -1.20 -7.11
N GLY A 94 5.24 -0.97 -5.80
CA GLY A 94 5.15 0.38 -5.23
C GLY A 94 6.49 1.11 -5.20
N ALA A 95 7.60 0.38 -5.01
CA ALA A 95 8.92 0.94 -4.77
C ALA A 95 9.86 0.89 -5.98
N THR A 96 9.67 -0.08 -6.90
CA THR A 96 10.56 -0.30 -8.05
C THR A 96 10.37 0.79 -9.10
N GLU A 97 11.47 1.39 -9.54
CA GLU A 97 11.48 2.42 -10.59
C GLU A 97 11.29 1.79 -11.98
N LEU A 98 10.82 2.59 -12.97
CA LEU A 98 10.60 2.13 -14.35
C LEU A 98 11.88 1.67 -15.07
N THR A 99 13.06 1.98 -14.53
CA THR A 99 14.35 1.45 -15.03
C THR A 99 14.41 -0.08 -15.01
N ALA A 100 13.65 -0.75 -14.14
CA ALA A 100 13.52 -2.20 -14.14
C ALA A 100 12.90 -2.76 -15.44
N LEU A 101 12.25 -1.91 -16.25
CA LEU A 101 11.65 -2.25 -17.54
C LEU A 101 12.55 -1.85 -18.73
N ALA A 102 13.83 -1.59 -18.51
CA ALA A 102 14.75 -1.09 -19.55
C ALA A 102 14.81 -1.98 -20.80
N SER A 103 14.74 -3.31 -20.65
CA SER A 103 14.77 -4.25 -21.78
C SER A 103 13.56 -4.07 -22.72
N ALA A 104 12.37 -3.87 -22.14
CA ALA A 104 11.15 -3.62 -22.91
C ALA A 104 11.21 -2.25 -23.60
N ARG A 105 11.69 -1.21 -22.90
CA ARG A 105 11.91 0.13 -23.45
C ARG A 105 12.87 0.07 -24.64
N ALA A 106 13.98 -0.64 -24.54
CA ALA A 106 14.94 -0.82 -25.62
C ALA A 106 14.35 -1.51 -26.86
N ALA A 107 13.35 -2.38 -26.68
CA ALA A 107 12.60 -3.01 -27.76
C ALA A 107 11.46 -2.14 -28.33
N GLY A 108 11.32 -0.89 -27.89
CA GLY A 108 10.30 0.06 -28.35
C GLY A 108 8.93 -0.09 -27.69
N ALA A 109 8.84 -0.80 -26.57
CA ALA A 109 7.62 -0.86 -25.76
C ALA A 109 7.51 0.37 -24.84
N ALA A 110 6.29 0.87 -24.64
CA ALA A 110 6.01 1.87 -23.64
C ALA A 110 6.03 1.25 -22.23
N VAL A 111 6.66 1.93 -21.26
CA VAL A 111 6.84 1.41 -19.90
C VAL A 111 6.06 2.24 -18.88
N GLY A 112 5.53 1.55 -17.87
CA GLY A 112 4.76 2.20 -16.80
C GLY A 112 4.71 1.38 -15.51
N GLY A 113 4.09 1.97 -14.49
CA GLY A 113 3.81 1.35 -13.21
C GLY A 113 2.35 1.59 -12.81
N PHE A 114 1.75 0.58 -12.16
CA PHE A 114 0.37 0.62 -11.67
C PHE A 114 0.28 -0.11 -10.33
N HIS A 115 0.34 0.64 -9.24
CA HIS A 115 0.41 0.09 -7.89
C HIS A 115 -0.84 0.45 -7.08
N PRO A 116 -1.84 -0.43 -6.97
CA PRO A 116 -2.97 -0.20 -6.08
C PRO A 116 -2.54 -0.19 -4.61
N LEU A 117 -2.90 0.88 -3.90
CA LEU A 117 -2.68 1.02 -2.44
C LEU A 117 -3.72 0.19 -1.68
N GLN A 118 -3.49 -1.11 -1.64
CA GLN A 118 -4.40 -2.06 -1.00
C GLN A 118 -3.62 -3.24 -0.40
N ILE A 119 -4.18 -3.87 0.63
CA ILE A 119 -3.66 -5.11 1.21
C ILE A 119 -4.23 -6.30 0.44
N PHE A 120 -3.33 -7.10 -0.14
CA PHE A 120 -3.68 -8.29 -0.94
C PHE A 120 -3.47 -9.61 -0.18
N SER A 121 -3.62 -9.62 1.15
CA SER A 121 -3.50 -10.86 1.95
C SER A 121 -4.57 -11.89 1.60
N ASP A 122 -5.79 -11.44 1.31
CA ASP A 122 -6.93 -12.22 0.85
C ASP A 122 -7.44 -11.65 -0.49
N PRO A 123 -7.30 -12.37 -1.62
CA PRO A 123 -7.71 -11.87 -2.94
C PRO A 123 -9.21 -11.61 -3.09
N GLU A 124 -10.08 -12.38 -2.41
CA GLU A 124 -11.53 -12.15 -2.46
C GLU A 124 -11.92 -10.86 -1.75
N LEU A 125 -11.39 -10.67 -0.55
CA LEU A 125 -11.61 -9.45 0.21
C LEU A 125 -10.98 -8.23 -0.48
N ALA A 126 -9.77 -8.40 -1.04
CA ALA A 126 -9.10 -7.34 -1.79
C ALA A 126 -9.91 -6.91 -3.01
N LEU A 127 -10.52 -7.85 -3.75
CA LEU A 127 -11.38 -7.55 -4.89
C LEU A 127 -12.61 -6.73 -4.46
N GLN A 128 -13.29 -7.13 -3.39
CA GLN A 128 -14.46 -6.43 -2.87
C GLN A 128 -14.15 -4.99 -2.41
N ARG A 129 -12.95 -4.77 -1.89
CA ARG A 129 -12.49 -3.48 -1.33
C ARG A 129 -11.61 -2.68 -2.27
N LEU A 130 -11.49 -3.10 -3.53
CA LEU A 130 -10.61 -2.43 -4.49
C LEU A 130 -11.14 -1.03 -4.86
N ALA A 131 -12.44 -0.92 -5.09
CA ALA A 131 -13.07 0.36 -5.39
C ALA A 131 -12.91 1.36 -4.22
N GLY A 132 -12.58 2.60 -4.57
CA GLY A 132 -12.30 3.67 -3.61
C GLY A 132 -10.83 3.76 -3.18
N CYS A 133 -10.02 2.71 -3.38
CA CYS A 133 -8.58 2.75 -3.11
C CYS A 133 -7.85 3.69 -4.08
N SER A 134 -6.71 4.21 -3.66
CA SER A 134 -5.80 4.93 -4.55
C SER A 134 -4.93 3.96 -5.34
N VAL A 135 -4.42 4.41 -6.49
CA VAL A 135 -3.45 3.66 -7.30
C VAL A 135 -2.34 4.60 -7.78
N GLY A 136 -1.09 4.28 -7.42
CA GLY A 136 0.09 4.99 -7.92
C GLY A 136 0.36 4.62 -9.38
N ILE A 137 0.31 5.62 -10.26
CA ILE A 137 0.50 5.44 -11.71
C ILE A 137 1.69 6.27 -12.16
N GLU A 138 2.55 5.68 -12.95
CA GLU A 138 3.64 6.34 -13.65
C GLU A 138 3.74 5.77 -15.06
N ALA A 139 3.98 6.61 -16.06
CA ALA A 139 4.29 6.18 -17.41
C ALA A 139 5.11 7.24 -18.12
N GLU A 140 6.07 6.81 -18.96
CA GLU A 140 6.88 7.72 -19.76
C GLU A 140 6.10 8.26 -20.96
N ALA A 141 5.25 7.44 -21.57
CA ALA A 141 4.43 7.82 -22.70
C ALA A 141 3.08 8.39 -22.24
N PRO A 142 2.67 9.60 -22.65
CA PRO A 142 1.39 10.20 -22.25
C PRO A 142 0.17 9.33 -22.62
N ALA A 143 0.22 8.61 -23.75
CA ALA A 143 -0.85 7.71 -24.15
C ALA A 143 -1.02 6.53 -23.19
N LEU A 144 0.09 5.95 -22.67
CA LEU A 144 0.04 4.89 -21.66
C LEU A 144 -0.46 5.45 -20.33
N LEU A 145 -0.01 6.62 -19.90
CA LEU A 145 -0.49 7.27 -18.68
C LEU A 145 -2.02 7.45 -18.72
N ALA A 146 -2.54 8.03 -19.79
CA ALA A 146 -3.97 8.24 -19.96
C ALA A 146 -4.76 6.90 -19.94
N ARG A 147 -4.22 5.86 -20.57
CA ARG A 147 -4.81 4.51 -20.59
C ARG A 147 -4.86 3.89 -19.19
N LEU A 148 -3.77 4.00 -18.41
CA LEU A 148 -3.72 3.48 -17.04
C LEU A 148 -4.66 4.26 -16.10
N GLN A 149 -4.76 5.58 -16.26
CA GLN A 149 -5.73 6.40 -15.51
C GLN A 149 -7.18 6.01 -15.85
N GLU A 150 -7.48 5.69 -17.13
CA GLU A 150 -8.80 5.20 -17.50
C GLU A 150 -9.09 3.82 -16.90
N PHE A 151 -8.10 2.92 -16.88
CA PHE A 151 -8.25 1.62 -16.21
C PHE A 151 -8.53 1.80 -14.72
N ALA A 152 -7.78 2.69 -14.06
CA ALA A 152 -8.04 3.01 -12.66
C ALA A 152 -9.50 3.45 -12.43
N ARG A 153 -9.99 4.38 -13.23
CA ARG A 153 -11.39 4.86 -13.12
C ARG A 153 -12.41 3.75 -13.34
N ARG A 154 -12.20 2.86 -14.31
CA ARG A 154 -13.09 1.71 -14.54
C ARG A 154 -13.14 0.74 -13.38
N LEU A 155 -12.03 0.60 -12.65
CA LEU A 155 -11.97 -0.21 -11.43
C LEU A 155 -12.48 0.54 -10.17
N GLY A 156 -12.93 1.78 -10.31
CA GLY A 156 -13.31 2.62 -9.18
C GLY A 156 -12.14 3.09 -8.34
N LEU A 157 -10.90 3.00 -8.85
CA LEU A 157 -9.69 3.46 -8.18
C LEU A 157 -9.48 4.95 -8.39
N LYS A 158 -8.79 5.59 -7.44
CA LYS A 158 -8.38 7.00 -7.49
C LYS A 158 -6.93 7.08 -7.99
N PRO A 159 -6.67 7.54 -9.22
CA PRO A 159 -5.31 7.61 -9.74
C PRO A 159 -4.49 8.69 -9.04
N LEU A 160 -3.29 8.31 -8.63
CA LEU A 160 -2.23 9.20 -8.12
C LEU A 160 -1.08 9.14 -9.12
N GLU A 161 -0.82 10.24 -9.81
CA GLU A 161 0.29 10.32 -10.75
C GLU A 161 1.62 10.46 -10.00
N LEU A 162 2.54 9.54 -10.26
CA LEU A 162 3.90 9.55 -9.73
C LEU A 162 4.87 10.02 -10.80
N LYS A 163 5.89 10.77 -10.37
CA LYS A 163 7.03 11.15 -11.21
C LYS A 163 8.20 10.20 -10.96
N ALA A 164 9.10 10.12 -11.90
CA ALA A 164 10.34 9.36 -11.74
C ALA A 164 11.10 9.75 -10.46
N GLY A 165 11.60 8.76 -9.73
CA GLY A 165 12.30 8.93 -8.46
C GLY A 165 11.40 9.11 -7.23
N GLN A 166 10.08 9.11 -7.38
CA GLN A 166 9.16 9.29 -6.24
C GLN A 166 8.69 7.98 -5.60
N ARG A 167 8.89 6.83 -6.26
CA ARG A 167 8.31 5.55 -5.82
C ARG A 167 8.77 5.10 -4.45
N ALA A 168 10.05 5.22 -4.13
CA ALA A 168 10.58 4.81 -2.83
C ALA A 168 9.94 5.62 -1.68
N ALA A 169 9.85 6.94 -1.81
CA ALA A 169 9.21 7.79 -0.81
C ALA A 169 7.69 7.53 -0.71
N TYR A 170 7.02 7.40 -1.86
CA TYR A 170 5.59 7.07 -1.94
C TYR A 170 5.27 5.75 -1.22
N HIS A 171 6.00 4.68 -1.55
CA HIS A 171 5.76 3.37 -0.95
C HIS A 171 6.19 3.30 0.51
N GLY A 172 7.32 3.95 0.86
CA GLY A 172 7.76 4.08 2.24
C GLY A 172 6.74 4.80 3.11
N ALA A 173 6.13 5.89 2.62
CA ALA A 173 5.07 6.58 3.33
C ALA A 173 3.82 5.70 3.53
N ALA A 174 3.44 4.89 2.53
CA ALA A 174 2.32 3.96 2.65
C ALA A 174 2.52 2.92 3.76
N SER A 175 3.77 2.55 4.08
CA SER A 175 4.09 1.62 5.15
C SER A 175 3.63 2.12 6.54
N TYR A 176 3.58 3.45 6.76
CA TYR A 176 3.06 4.02 8.01
C TYR A 176 1.57 3.71 8.22
N SER A 177 0.79 3.62 7.14
CA SER A 177 -0.65 3.33 7.21
C SER A 177 -0.97 1.83 7.11
N ALA A 178 0.02 0.98 6.90
CA ALA A 178 -0.14 -0.46 6.76
C ALA A 178 0.70 -1.24 7.78
N SER A 179 1.93 -1.60 7.43
CA SER A 179 2.77 -2.47 8.27
C SER A 179 3.15 -1.83 9.61
N PHE A 180 3.42 -0.51 9.66
CA PHE A 180 3.77 0.15 10.92
C PHE A 180 2.57 0.31 11.86
N LEU A 181 1.35 0.39 11.32
CA LEU A 181 0.15 0.31 12.15
C LEU A 181 0.08 -1.04 12.90
N LEU A 182 0.44 -2.14 12.23
CA LEU A 182 0.52 -3.45 12.89
C LEU A 182 1.61 -3.48 13.96
N SER A 183 2.76 -2.84 13.72
CA SER A 183 3.83 -2.75 14.72
C SER A 183 3.41 -1.94 15.96
N MET A 184 2.65 -0.83 15.78
CA MET A 184 2.10 -0.07 16.90
C MET A 184 1.07 -0.87 17.71
N LEU A 185 0.24 -1.66 17.06
CA LEU A 185 -0.71 -2.55 17.73
C LEU A 185 0.01 -3.69 18.46
N ASP A 186 1.10 -4.21 17.90
CA ASP A 186 1.93 -5.23 18.55
C ASP A 186 2.66 -4.66 19.78
N GLU A 187 3.18 -3.46 19.70
CA GLU A 187 3.76 -2.75 20.84
C GLU A 187 2.76 -2.61 22.00
N ALA A 188 1.56 -2.13 21.70
CA ALA A 188 0.49 -2.02 22.70
C ALA A 188 0.11 -3.40 23.29
N ARG A 189 0.13 -4.46 22.47
CA ARG A 189 -0.10 -5.84 22.90
C ARG A 189 0.98 -6.31 23.88
N GLN A 190 2.24 -6.03 23.60
CA GLN A 190 3.35 -6.39 24.49
C GLN A 190 3.20 -5.66 25.84
N ILE A 191 3.00 -4.34 25.83
CA ILE A 191 2.80 -3.54 27.04
C ILE A 191 1.64 -4.11 27.89
N TRP A 192 0.49 -4.42 27.30
CA TRP A 192 -0.65 -4.95 28.03
C TRP A 192 -0.42 -6.40 28.51
N GLY A 193 0.32 -7.20 27.76
CA GLY A 193 0.74 -8.54 28.22
C GLY A 193 1.61 -8.46 29.45
N GLU A 194 2.59 -7.57 29.47
CA GLU A 194 3.53 -7.41 30.59
C GLU A 194 2.89 -6.70 31.80
N ALA A 195 2.18 -5.60 31.57
CA ALA A 195 1.61 -4.81 32.67
C ALA A 195 0.32 -5.38 33.26
N LEU A 196 -0.53 -6.03 32.42
CA LEU A 196 -1.89 -6.45 32.81
C LEU A 196 -2.08 -7.98 32.74
N GLY A 197 -1.15 -8.73 32.17
CA GLY A 197 -1.27 -10.19 31.97
C GLY A 197 -2.32 -10.58 30.91
N PHE A 198 -2.67 -9.68 29.99
CA PHE A 198 -3.65 -9.96 28.93
C PHE A 198 -3.07 -10.84 27.85
N THR A 199 -3.89 -11.77 27.33
CA THR A 199 -3.51 -12.53 26.14
C THR A 199 -3.50 -11.65 24.88
N PRO A 200 -2.79 -12.06 23.81
CA PRO A 200 -2.83 -11.35 22.53
C PRO A 200 -4.25 -11.12 22.01
N GLU A 201 -5.12 -12.12 22.14
CA GLU A 201 -6.51 -12.06 21.67
C GLU A 201 -7.33 -11.05 22.47
N GLN A 202 -7.20 -11.04 23.80
CA GLN A 202 -7.87 -10.08 24.68
C GLN A 202 -7.46 -8.66 24.38
N THR A 203 -6.15 -8.43 24.18
CA THR A 203 -5.61 -7.13 23.85
C THR A 203 -6.15 -6.62 22.51
N LEU A 204 -6.08 -7.44 21.45
CA LEU A 204 -6.58 -7.03 20.13
C LEU A 204 -8.09 -6.80 20.15
N GLN A 205 -8.87 -7.63 20.86
CA GLN A 205 -10.30 -7.43 21.00
C GLN A 205 -10.64 -6.07 21.64
N ALA A 206 -9.85 -5.64 22.61
CA ALA A 206 -10.04 -4.36 23.29
C ALA A 206 -9.54 -3.15 22.45
N LEU A 207 -8.39 -3.26 21.80
CA LEU A 207 -7.75 -2.13 21.11
C LEU A 207 -8.23 -1.87 19.69
N LEU A 208 -8.67 -2.91 18.95
CA LEU A 208 -9.13 -2.73 17.56
C LEU A 208 -10.33 -1.77 17.43
N PRO A 209 -11.35 -1.78 18.31
CA PRO A 209 -12.43 -0.79 18.26
C PRO A 209 -11.90 0.65 18.43
N LEU A 210 -10.94 0.86 19.34
CA LEU A 210 -10.31 2.18 19.55
C LEU A 210 -9.54 2.63 18.31
N ALA A 211 -8.75 1.74 17.71
CA ALA A 211 -8.01 2.03 16.48
C ALA A 211 -8.93 2.42 15.32
N ARG A 212 -10.03 1.68 15.13
CA ARG A 212 -11.05 2.00 14.10
C ARG A 212 -11.67 3.38 14.33
N ALA A 213 -12.10 3.67 15.58
CA ALA A 213 -12.67 4.98 15.92
C ALA A 213 -11.68 6.13 15.69
N THR A 214 -10.38 5.89 15.93
CA THR A 214 -9.32 6.87 15.66
C THR A 214 -9.19 7.16 14.17
N LEU A 215 -9.20 6.12 13.31
CA LEU A 215 -9.16 6.28 11.85
C LEU A 215 -10.41 7.01 11.33
N GLU A 216 -11.59 6.66 11.82
CA GLU A 216 -12.84 7.34 11.46
C GLU A 216 -12.84 8.82 11.90
N ALA A 217 -12.27 9.14 13.06
CA ALA A 217 -12.13 10.52 13.51
C ALA A 217 -11.17 11.30 12.60
N ALA A 218 -10.05 10.68 12.17
CA ALA A 218 -9.08 11.27 11.24
C ALA A 218 -9.71 11.53 9.87
N GLU A 219 -10.53 10.61 9.37
CA GLU A 219 -11.27 10.79 8.11
C GLU A 219 -12.21 12.00 8.15
N ARG A 220 -12.92 12.21 9.27
CA ARG A 220 -13.90 13.29 9.41
C ARG A 220 -13.29 14.65 9.75
N ARG A 221 -12.18 14.70 10.49
CA ARG A 221 -11.65 15.93 11.10
C ARG A 221 -10.20 16.26 10.70
N GLY A 222 -9.56 15.43 9.88
CA GLY A 222 -8.12 15.49 9.63
C GLY A 222 -7.30 15.03 10.85
N LEU A 223 -5.99 14.88 10.69
CA LEU A 223 -5.12 14.34 11.73
C LEU A 223 -5.06 15.21 12.98
N ALA A 224 -4.87 16.52 12.82
CA ALA A 224 -4.80 17.46 13.93
C ALA A 224 -6.16 17.56 14.67
N GLY A 225 -7.28 17.55 13.92
CA GLY A 225 -8.63 17.60 14.46
C GLY A 225 -9.07 16.33 15.19
N ALA A 226 -8.52 15.18 14.83
CA ALA A 226 -8.86 13.89 15.42
C ALA A 226 -8.13 13.59 16.74
N GLN A 227 -7.10 14.36 17.07
CA GLN A 227 -6.35 14.14 18.30
C GLN A 227 -7.24 14.16 19.54
N ALA A 228 -7.13 13.09 20.33
CA ALA A 228 -7.70 12.95 21.66
C ALA A 228 -6.64 12.34 22.58
N GLY A 229 -6.57 12.75 23.82
CA GLY A 229 -5.60 12.18 24.75
C GLY A 229 -4.77 13.26 25.47
N PRO A 230 -3.86 12.85 26.36
CA PRO A 230 -3.17 13.77 27.26
C PRO A 230 -2.28 14.79 26.54
N ILE A 231 -1.62 14.40 25.45
CA ILE A 231 -0.77 15.29 24.66
C ILE A 231 -1.61 16.46 24.09
N SER A 232 -2.77 16.15 23.50
CA SER A 232 -3.64 17.18 22.89
C SER A 232 -4.33 18.11 23.90
N ARG A 233 -4.33 17.74 25.17
CA ARG A 233 -4.88 18.54 26.28
C ARG A 233 -3.80 19.24 27.11
N GLY A 234 -2.51 18.92 26.86
CA GLY A 234 -1.40 19.44 27.66
C GLY A 234 -1.28 18.81 29.07
N ASP A 235 -1.78 17.59 29.26
CA ASP A 235 -1.78 16.88 30.55
C ASP A 235 -0.39 16.34 30.87
N VAL A 236 0.58 17.21 31.20
CA VAL A 236 1.99 16.87 31.44
C VAL A 236 2.14 15.79 32.52
N GLY A 237 1.34 15.87 33.61
CA GLY A 237 1.40 14.88 34.69
C GLY A 237 0.99 13.48 34.27
N VAL A 238 0.00 13.36 33.39
CA VAL A 238 -0.44 12.06 32.87
C VAL A 238 0.64 11.48 31.94
N VAL A 239 1.25 12.31 31.10
CA VAL A 239 2.35 11.85 30.21
C VAL A 239 3.56 11.42 31.02
N ALA A 240 3.92 12.13 32.09
CA ALA A 240 5.00 11.74 32.99
C ALA A 240 4.74 10.37 33.64
N ALA A 241 3.52 10.13 34.12
CA ALA A 241 3.13 8.85 34.70
C ALA A 241 3.16 7.70 33.67
N HIS A 242 2.78 7.97 32.41
CA HIS A 242 2.91 6.98 31.34
C HIS A 242 4.37 6.62 31.08
N LEU A 243 5.26 7.63 31.01
CA LEU A 243 6.69 7.40 30.80
C LEU A 243 7.30 6.58 31.93
N GLU A 244 7.03 6.94 33.19
CA GLU A 244 7.48 6.19 34.35
C GLU A 244 7.06 4.72 34.31
N ALA A 245 5.79 4.47 34.01
CA ALA A 245 5.27 3.11 33.90
C ALA A 245 5.91 2.31 32.76
N LEU A 246 6.09 2.93 31.58
CA LEU A 246 6.65 2.28 30.41
C LEU A 246 8.17 2.06 30.54
N ASP A 247 8.89 3.00 31.14
CA ASP A 247 10.31 2.84 31.44
C ASP A 247 10.55 1.72 32.48
N ALA A 248 9.62 1.57 33.46
CA ALA A 248 9.68 0.50 34.46
C ALA A 248 9.45 -0.90 33.88
N LEU A 249 8.70 -1.03 32.78
CA LEU A 249 8.56 -2.31 32.05
C LEU A 249 9.87 -2.69 31.34
N GLY A 250 10.75 -1.75 31.06
CA GLY A 250 12.00 -1.97 30.35
C GLY A 250 11.84 -1.99 28.82
N GLY A 251 12.78 -2.63 28.13
CA GLY A 251 12.75 -2.67 26.67
C GLY A 251 12.84 -1.29 26.03
N ALA A 252 12.12 -1.07 24.92
CA ALA A 252 12.09 0.20 24.19
C ALA A 252 10.76 0.95 24.35
N HIS A 253 9.84 0.51 25.23
CA HIS A 253 8.49 1.03 25.35
C HIS A 253 8.45 2.55 25.64
N GLY A 254 9.20 3.00 26.64
CA GLY A 254 9.28 4.43 26.96
C GLY A 254 9.90 5.26 25.85
N GLN A 255 10.96 4.77 25.19
CA GLN A 255 11.58 5.45 24.06
C GLN A 255 10.60 5.60 22.90
N MET A 256 9.90 4.52 22.51
CA MET A 256 8.92 4.56 21.43
C MET A 256 7.75 5.50 21.77
N TYR A 257 7.30 5.49 23.02
CA TYR A 257 6.27 6.41 23.48
C TYR A 257 6.70 7.88 23.34
N ARG A 258 7.95 8.22 23.73
CA ARG A 258 8.51 9.58 23.54
C ARG A 258 8.52 10.00 22.08
N GLU A 259 9.02 9.15 21.20
CA GLU A 259 9.11 9.43 19.76
C GLU A 259 7.72 9.72 19.13
N PHE A 260 6.74 8.88 19.42
CA PHE A 260 5.37 9.11 18.92
C PHE A 260 4.72 10.32 19.58
N SER A 261 4.98 10.57 20.87
CA SER A 261 4.45 11.73 21.58
C SER A 261 4.98 13.05 21.03
N LEU A 262 6.25 13.12 20.64
CA LEU A 262 6.82 14.28 19.94
C LEU A 262 6.13 14.54 18.60
N ARG A 263 5.76 13.49 17.84
CA ARG A 263 4.97 13.64 16.62
C ARG A 263 3.56 14.14 16.90
N GLN A 264 2.92 13.64 17.95
CA GLN A 264 1.61 14.13 18.39
C GLN A 264 1.65 15.56 18.88
N LEU A 265 2.73 15.99 19.56
CA LEU A 265 2.91 17.37 19.99
C LEU A 265 2.96 18.35 18.79
N ALA A 266 3.61 17.94 17.69
CA ALA A 266 3.61 18.71 16.46
C ALA A 266 2.19 18.90 15.88
N LEU A 267 1.37 17.84 15.87
CA LEU A 267 -0.04 17.93 15.46
C LEU A 267 -0.88 18.78 16.42
N ALA A 268 -0.61 18.74 17.74
CA ALA A 268 -1.31 19.57 18.73
C ALA A 268 -0.98 21.06 18.53
N ARG A 269 0.26 21.38 18.15
CA ARG A 269 0.68 22.74 17.76
C ARG A 269 -0.08 23.20 16.51
N GLU A 270 -0.14 22.38 15.49
CA GLU A 270 -0.91 22.66 14.26
C GLU A 270 -2.39 22.90 14.55
N ALA A 271 -2.97 22.12 15.45
CA ALA A 271 -4.38 22.29 15.88
C ALA A 271 -4.65 23.58 16.65
N GLY A 272 -3.62 24.27 17.16
CA GLY A 272 -3.74 25.53 17.92
C GLY A 272 -4.51 25.41 19.25
N ARG A 273 -4.55 24.19 19.83
CA ARG A 273 -5.34 23.92 21.05
C ARG A 273 -4.60 24.22 22.34
N LEU A 274 -3.26 24.25 22.29
CA LEU A 274 -2.40 24.45 23.44
C LEU A 274 -1.67 25.79 23.36
N GLY A 275 -1.57 26.48 24.50
CA GLY A 275 -0.72 27.65 24.63
C GLY A 275 0.77 27.29 24.62
N GLU A 276 1.64 28.24 24.27
CA GLU A 276 3.07 28.02 24.07
C GLU A 276 3.76 27.45 25.34
N ALA A 277 3.35 27.90 26.54
CA ALA A 277 3.89 27.38 27.80
C ALA A 277 3.63 25.87 27.99
N ALA A 278 2.43 25.39 27.66
CA ALA A 278 2.08 23.96 27.74
C ALA A 278 2.84 23.14 26.68
N LEU A 279 3.01 23.67 25.47
CA LEU A 279 3.81 23.04 24.42
C LEU A 279 5.29 22.89 24.84
N GLN A 280 5.87 23.92 25.44
CA GLN A 280 7.25 23.91 25.93
C GLN A 280 7.44 22.91 27.06
N GLN A 281 6.54 22.88 28.05
CA GLN A 281 6.60 21.92 29.16
C GLN A 281 6.53 20.49 28.68
N MET A 282 5.62 20.19 27.72
CA MET A 282 5.47 18.87 27.13
C MET A 282 6.72 18.47 26.33
N ASP A 283 7.27 19.38 25.51
CA ASP A 283 8.50 19.11 24.73
C ASP A 283 9.69 18.82 25.65
N GLN A 284 9.85 19.58 26.74
CA GLN A 284 10.89 19.37 27.74
C GLN A 284 10.77 17.99 28.40
N LEU A 285 9.56 17.59 28.83
CA LEU A 285 9.31 16.28 29.42
C LEU A 285 9.63 15.14 28.46
N LEU A 286 9.25 15.27 27.18
CA LEU A 286 9.45 14.21 26.18
C LEU A 286 10.90 14.06 25.72
N ARG A 287 11.76 15.07 25.94
CA ARG A 287 13.18 15.05 25.60
C ARG A 287 14.10 14.74 26.77
N SER A 288 13.59 14.73 28.01
CA SER A 288 14.34 14.28 29.18
C SER A 288 14.41 12.75 29.25
#